data_497e07abc528f7c9d3d151f2c4123884
#
_entry.id   497e07abc528f7c9d3d151f2c4123884
#
_cell.length_a   1.000
_cell.length_b   1.000
_cell.length_c   1.000
_cell.angle_alpha   90.00
_cell.angle_beta   90.00
_cell.angle_gamma   90.00
#
_symmetry.space_group_name_H-M   'P 1'
#
loop_
_entity.id
_entity.type
_entity.pdbx_description
1 polymer ?
#
loop_
_entity_poly.entity_id
_entity_poly.type
_entity_poly.pdbx_seq_one_letter_code
_entity_poly.pdbx_strand_id
1 'polypeptide(L)'
;MNETLLFCDVDEYGFPHWNGFDMFQWYVLPTDWEYMTGNAYLWLYKTSWLIYHRSMIKQFAKEAQIPELLLAGVAVAEVGGTPERLKGIGVLQARQVLDELSREKNKYSNKTSIGSVAIQLGVAAETLGLDPASLDHFQQYQLAQCLLENSFNIRVVAFHLRDLILHDNPGIRTDNLTDEQIILAGSRYNRGTQRSAGDIVGSIHEPVGKPSRAYSEYGRRIIEKKSAILAILEGN
;
A
#
# COMPACT_ATOMS: atom_id res chain seq x y z
N MET A 1 -26.63 -9.71 -20.83
CA MET A 1 -25.25 -10.23 -20.94
C MET A 1 -24.56 -9.79 -19.65
N ASN A 2 -24.21 -10.73 -18.76
CA ASN A 2 -23.38 -10.41 -17.63
C ASN A 2 -21.99 -10.04 -18.19
N GLU A 3 -21.67 -8.75 -18.23
CA GLU A 3 -20.30 -8.33 -18.45
C GLU A 3 -19.49 -8.88 -17.26
N THR A 4 -18.75 -9.92 -17.50
CA THR A 4 -17.81 -10.48 -16.52
C THR A 4 -16.83 -9.36 -16.24
N LEU A 5 -16.80 -8.87 -15.01
CA LEU A 5 -15.79 -7.91 -14.59
C LEU A 5 -14.41 -8.50 -14.88
N LEU A 6 -13.56 -7.73 -15.57
CA LEU A 6 -12.29 -8.23 -16.10
C LEU A 6 -11.31 -8.62 -14.98
N PHE A 7 -11.44 -8.03 -13.78
CA PHE A 7 -10.46 -8.13 -12.71
C PHE A 7 -11.01 -8.75 -11.42
N CYS A 8 -12.19 -8.36 -10.97
CA CYS A 8 -12.77 -8.81 -9.72
C CYS A 8 -14.29 -8.64 -9.68
N ASP A 9 -14.95 -9.38 -8.78
CA ASP A 9 -16.29 -9.07 -8.32
C ASP A 9 -16.20 -8.03 -7.20
N VAL A 10 -16.85 -6.88 -7.36
CA VAL A 10 -16.82 -5.80 -6.36
C VAL A 10 -17.83 -6.11 -5.27
N ASP A 11 -17.38 -6.24 -4.03
CA ASP A 11 -18.21 -6.39 -2.85
C ASP A 11 -18.53 -5.01 -2.25
N GLU A 12 -19.79 -4.78 -1.85
CA GLU A 12 -20.24 -3.52 -1.25
C GLU A 12 -19.91 -3.39 0.24
N TYR A 13 -19.44 -4.47 0.89
CA TYR A 13 -19.20 -4.51 2.33
C TYR A 13 -17.72 -4.41 2.66
N GLY A 14 -17.33 -3.30 3.26
CA GLY A 14 -15.96 -3.06 3.69
C GLY A 14 -15.89 -2.27 5.00
N PHE A 15 -14.69 -2.17 5.59
CA PHE A 15 -14.42 -1.25 6.69
C PHE A 15 -14.70 0.20 6.24
N PRO A 16 -15.23 1.09 7.10
CA PRO A 16 -15.50 2.47 6.74
C PRO A 16 -14.25 3.16 6.17
N HIS A 17 -14.38 3.73 4.98
CA HIS A 17 -13.29 4.45 4.35
C HIS A 17 -12.98 5.74 5.09
N TRP A 18 -11.69 6.07 5.19
CA TRP A 18 -11.22 7.35 5.67
C TRP A 18 -11.82 8.48 4.82
N ASN A 19 -12.47 9.43 5.45
CA ASN A 19 -13.24 10.47 4.79
C ASN A 19 -12.81 11.89 5.24
N GLY A 20 -13.49 12.92 4.74
CA GLY A 20 -13.16 14.30 5.06
C GLY A 20 -13.37 14.67 6.54
N PHE A 21 -14.29 13.99 7.24
CA PHE A 21 -14.51 14.20 8.67
C PHE A 21 -13.37 13.59 9.51
N ASP A 22 -12.89 12.39 9.12
CA ASP A 22 -11.72 11.78 9.74
C ASP A 22 -10.49 12.66 9.56
N MET A 23 -10.31 13.24 8.36
CA MET A 23 -9.22 14.17 8.08
C MET A 23 -9.35 15.45 8.91
N PHE A 24 -10.56 15.99 9.08
CA PHE A 24 -10.82 17.13 9.95
C PHE A 24 -10.45 16.80 11.40
N GLN A 25 -10.89 15.66 11.93
CA GLN A 25 -10.54 15.23 13.28
C GLN A 25 -9.03 15.06 13.46
N TRP A 26 -8.34 14.53 12.46
CA TRP A 26 -6.90 14.36 12.49
C TRP A 26 -6.13 15.69 12.51
N TYR A 27 -6.58 16.71 11.75
CA TYR A 27 -5.84 17.97 11.62
C TYR A 27 -6.25 19.05 12.62
N VAL A 28 -7.52 19.09 13.03
CA VAL A 28 -8.09 20.25 13.72
C VAL A 28 -8.26 20.00 15.21
N LEU A 29 -8.40 18.77 15.67
CA LEU A 29 -8.58 18.48 17.08
C LEU A 29 -7.27 18.62 17.86
N PRO A 30 -7.32 19.17 19.09
CA PRO A 30 -6.13 19.33 19.93
C PRO A 30 -5.42 18.02 20.22
N THR A 31 -4.09 18.07 20.28
CA THR A 31 -3.24 16.87 20.52
C THR A 31 -3.41 16.28 21.93
N ASP A 32 -4.07 16.97 22.84
CA ASP A 32 -4.26 16.57 24.23
C ASP A 32 -5.54 15.71 24.46
N TRP A 33 -6.38 15.54 23.45
CA TRP A 33 -7.60 14.75 23.53
C TRP A 33 -7.35 13.29 23.18
N GLU A 34 -7.46 12.40 24.15
CA GLU A 34 -6.91 11.06 24.15
C GLU A 34 -7.31 10.18 22.96
N TYR A 35 -8.50 10.22 22.42
CA TYR A 35 -8.95 9.40 21.27
C TYR A 35 -9.27 10.18 20.00
N MET A 36 -9.25 11.49 20.06
CA MET A 36 -9.75 12.36 18.99
C MET A 36 -8.69 13.33 18.47
N THR A 37 -7.41 13.05 18.70
CA THR A 37 -6.35 14.02 18.48
C THR A 37 -5.35 13.59 17.44
N GLY A 38 -5.20 14.34 16.38
CA GLY A 38 -4.08 14.31 15.48
C GLY A 38 -3.53 12.90 15.18
N ASN A 39 -2.27 12.68 15.48
CA ASN A 39 -1.61 11.38 15.27
C ASN A 39 -2.25 10.22 16.05
N ALA A 40 -2.84 10.46 17.23
CA ALA A 40 -3.53 9.45 18.01
C ALA A 40 -4.81 8.98 17.30
N TYR A 41 -5.60 9.91 16.74
CA TYR A 41 -6.78 9.57 15.95
C TYR A 41 -6.42 8.73 14.71
N LEU A 42 -5.41 9.17 13.95
CA LEU A 42 -4.92 8.43 12.79
C LEU A 42 -4.41 7.03 13.19
N TRP A 43 -3.68 6.92 14.29
CA TRP A 43 -3.20 5.63 14.79
C TRP A 43 -4.36 4.71 15.20
N LEU A 44 -5.37 5.23 15.88
CA LEU A 44 -6.57 4.48 16.23
C LEU A 44 -7.30 3.96 14.98
N TYR A 45 -7.46 4.78 13.97
CA TYR A 45 -8.03 4.35 12.70
C TYR A 45 -7.22 3.21 12.05
N LYS A 46 -5.90 3.38 11.94
CA LYS A 46 -4.99 2.39 11.35
C LYS A 46 -5.02 1.05 12.07
N THR A 47 -5.01 1.07 13.41
CA THR A 47 -5.07 -0.14 14.23
C THR A 47 -6.44 -0.81 14.16
N SER A 48 -7.52 -0.05 14.16
CA SER A 48 -8.88 -0.58 13.98
C SER A 48 -9.06 -1.21 12.59
N TRP A 49 -8.52 -0.59 11.56
CA TRP A 49 -8.50 -1.16 10.20
C TRP A 49 -7.72 -2.48 10.16
N LEU A 50 -6.56 -2.54 10.79
CA LEU A 50 -5.76 -3.75 10.85
C LEU A 50 -6.46 -4.88 11.63
N ILE A 51 -7.11 -4.56 12.76
CA ILE A 51 -7.91 -5.52 13.53
C ILE A 51 -9.03 -6.10 12.66
N TYR A 52 -9.76 -5.24 11.96
CA TYR A 52 -10.87 -5.65 11.11
C TYR A 52 -10.42 -6.56 9.96
N HIS A 53 -9.29 -6.23 9.29
CA HIS A 53 -8.77 -6.97 8.15
C HIS A 53 -7.74 -8.05 8.53
N ARG A 54 -7.55 -8.35 9.81
CA ARG A 54 -6.52 -9.27 10.31
C ARG A 54 -6.54 -10.64 9.63
N SER A 55 -7.72 -11.21 9.44
CA SER A 55 -7.88 -12.51 8.77
C SER A 55 -7.44 -12.47 7.31
N MET A 56 -7.78 -11.40 6.60
CA MET A 56 -7.36 -11.19 5.20
C MET A 56 -5.84 -10.99 5.10
N ILE A 57 -5.25 -10.20 6.00
CA ILE A 57 -3.80 -10.01 6.05
C ILE A 57 -3.08 -11.35 6.21
N LYS A 58 -3.50 -12.18 7.17
CA LYS A 58 -2.93 -13.52 7.37
C LYS A 58 -3.14 -14.43 6.17
N GLN A 59 -4.33 -14.45 5.61
CA GLN A 59 -4.66 -15.25 4.44
C GLN A 59 -3.77 -14.89 3.24
N PHE A 60 -3.71 -13.60 2.89
CA PHE A 60 -3.00 -13.17 1.69
C PHE A 60 -1.47 -13.14 1.88
N ALA A 61 -0.97 -12.89 3.08
CA ALA A 61 0.44 -13.09 3.39
C ALA A 61 0.86 -14.56 3.19
N LYS A 62 0.03 -15.51 3.67
CA LYS A 62 0.25 -16.95 3.44
C LYS A 62 0.15 -17.33 1.96
N GLU A 63 -0.84 -16.82 1.24
CA GLU A 63 -1.03 -17.08 -0.20
C GLU A 63 0.17 -16.57 -1.01
N ALA A 64 0.63 -15.35 -0.74
CA ALA A 64 1.81 -14.78 -1.37
C ALA A 64 3.14 -15.32 -0.81
N GLN A 65 3.12 -16.13 0.25
CA GLN A 65 4.29 -16.66 0.93
C GLN A 65 5.24 -15.55 1.43
N ILE A 66 4.71 -14.54 2.11
CA ILE A 66 5.48 -13.44 2.72
C ILE A 66 5.18 -13.33 4.21
N PRO A 67 6.06 -12.68 5.02
CA PRO A 67 5.78 -12.45 6.43
C PRO A 67 4.53 -11.58 6.63
N GLU A 68 3.63 -12.01 7.53
CA GLU A 68 2.45 -11.22 7.92
C GLU A 68 2.83 -9.82 8.40
N LEU A 69 3.96 -9.70 9.11
CA LEU A 69 4.51 -8.43 9.58
C LEU A 69 4.77 -7.44 8.44
N LEU A 70 5.32 -7.92 7.30
CA LEU A 70 5.61 -7.05 6.17
C LEU A 70 4.33 -6.49 5.56
N LEU A 71 3.35 -7.35 5.27
CA LEU A 71 2.06 -6.94 4.70
C LEU A 71 1.28 -6.02 5.65
N ALA A 72 1.17 -6.39 6.93
CA ALA A 72 0.51 -5.57 7.95
C ALA A 72 1.22 -4.23 8.17
N GLY A 73 2.55 -4.24 8.17
CA GLY A 73 3.36 -3.03 8.33
C GLY A 73 3.17 -2.03 7.19
N VAL A 74 3.15 -2.52 5.95
CA VAL A 74 2.83 -1.70 4.77
C VAL A 74 1.40 -1.17 4.86
N ALA A 75 0.42 -2.03 5.20
CA ALA A 75 -0.97 -1.60 5.37
C ALA A 75 -1.09 -0.48 6.43
N VAL A 76 -0.50 -0.64 7.61
CA VAL A 76 -0.50 0.40 8.66
C VAL A 76 0.20 1.68 8.20
N ALA A 77 1.23 1.60 7.36
CA ALA A 77 1.86 2.80 6.81
C ALA A 77 0.92 3.57 5.88
N GLU A 78 0.22 2.88 4.98
CA GLU A 78 -0.60 3.47 3.91
C GLU A 78 -2.01 3.88 4.35
N VAL A 79 -2.68 3.07 5.17
CA VAL A 79 -4.08 3.28 5.55
C VAL A 79 -4.31 4.62 6.24
N GLY A 80 -5.36 5.34 5.83
CA GLY A 80 -5.69 6.67 6.33
C GLY A 80 -4.92 7.81 5.64
N GLY A 81 -5.26 9.06 5.94
CA GLY A 81 -4.67 10.24 5.31
C GLY A 81 -5.64 10.96 4.38
N THR A 82 -5.25 11.29 3.15
CA THR A 82 -6.16 11.96 2.21
C THR A 82 -7.25 11.01 1.73
N PRO A 83 -8.55 11.41 1.73
CA PRO A 83 -9.67 10.55 1.35
C PRO A 83 -9.50 9.92 -0.04
N GLU A 84 -9.58 8.60 -0.13
CA GLU A 84 -9.27 7.82 -1.33
C GLU A 84 -10.23 8.09 -2.49
N ARG A 85 -11.55 8.14 -2.23
CA ARG A 85 -12.56 8.29 -3.28
C ARG A 85 -12.47 9.61 -4.02
N LEU A 86 -12.15 10.71 -3.34
CA LEU A 86 -11.94 12.01 -3.99
C LEU A 86 -10.62 12.07 -4.74
N LYS A 87 -9.59 11.38 -4.25
CA LYS A 87 -8.25 11.43 -4.81
C LYS A 87 -8.01 10.35 -5.88
N GLY A 88 -8.45 9.10 -5.64
CA GLY A 88 -8.14 7.98 -6.52
C GLY A 88 -8.78 8.12 -7.89
N ILE A 89 -10.10 8.05 -7.97
CA ILE A 89 -10.82 8.04 -9.26
C ILE A 89 -10.76 9.40 -9.98
N GLY A 90 -10.94 10.50 -9.25
CA GLY A 90 -10.85 11.85 -9.85
C GLY A 90 -9.47 12.17 -10.41
N VAL A 91 -8.41 11.78 -9.70
CA VAL A 91 -7.02 11.92 -10.17
C VAL A 91 -6.74 10.98 -11.33
N LEU A 92 -7.27 9.75 -11.33
CA LEU A 92 -7.14 8.83 -12.46
C LEU A 92 -7.72 9.46 -13.73
N GLN A 93 -8.95 9.95 -13.68
CA GLN A 93 -9.61 10.59 -14.84
C GLN A 93 -8.83 11.82 -15.34
N ALA A 94 -8.39 12.69 -14.42
CA ALA A 94 -7.57 13.84 -14.80
C ALA A 94 -6.25 13.42 -15.47
N ARG A 95 -5.61 12.36 -15.00
CA ARG A 95 -4.37 11.83 -15.58
C ARG A 95 -4.58 11.12 -16.90
N GLN A 96 -5.73 10.45 -17.11
CA GLN A 96 -6.12 9.91 -18.42
C GLN A 96 -6.26 11.03 -19.46
N VAL A 97 -6.89 12.16 -19.10
CA VAL A 97 -6.94 13.35 -19.97
C VAL A 97 -5.52 13.89 -20.27
N LEU A 98 -4.62 13.89 -19.29
CA LEU A 98 -3.22 14.30 -19.52
C LEU A 98 -2.49 13.33 -20.46
N ASP A 99 -2.72 12.03 -20.35
CA ASP A 99 -2.15 11.02 -21.25
C ASP A 99 -2.62 11.26 -22.69
N GLU A 100 -3.92 11.54 -22.92
CA GLU A 100 -4.47 11.90 -24.21
C GLU A 100 -3.85 13.18 -24.79
N LEU A 101 -3.78 14.25 -23.99
CA LEU A 101 -3.23 15.53 -24.42
C LEU A 101 -1.73 15.45 -24.74
N SER A 102 -0.98 14.66 -23.99
CA SER A 102 0.47 14.49 -24.17
C SER A 102 0.83 13.41 -25.20
N ARG A 103 -0.14 12.66 -25.71
CA ARG A 103 0.03 11.49 -26.58
C ARG A 103 0.93 10.41 -25.96
N GLU A 104 0.89 10.29 -24.65
CA GLU A 104 1.66 9.30 -23.88
C GLU A 104 0.74 8.16 -23.45
N LYS A 105 1.11 6.93 -23.76
CA LYS A 105 0.31 5.76 -23.37
C LYS A 105 0.40 5.52 -21.87
N ASN A 106 -0.67 5.92 -21.13
CA ASN A 106 -0.87 5.61 -19.71
C ASN A 106 0.27 6.07 -18.77
N LYS A 107 1.11 7.00 -19.20
CA LYS A 107 2.28 7.44 -18.44
C LYS A 107 1.94 8.12 -17.12
N TYR A 108 0.88 8.91 -17.12
CA TYR A 108 0.40 9.63 -15.93
C TYR A 108 -0.64 8.84 -15.17
N SER A 109 -1.60 8.22 -15.86
CA SER A 109 -2.67 7.44 -15.25
C SER A 109 -2.15 6.24 -14.45
N ASN A 110 -1.17 5.51 -14.98
CA ASN A 110 -0.53 4.37 -14.30
C ASN A 110 0.18 4.73 -12.98
N LYS A 111 0.51 6.01 -12.75
CA LYS A 111 1.09 6.51 -11.49
C LYS A 111 0.05 6.87 -10.43
N THR A 112 -1.24 6.65 -10.71
CA THR A 112 -2.30 6.92 -9.73
C THR A 112 -2.33 5.82 -8.68
N SER A 113 -2.17 6.20 -7.40
CA SER A 113 -2.29 5.27 -6.28
C SER A 113 -3.76 5.12 -5.88
N ILE A 114 -4.20 3.88 -5.73
CA ILE A 114 -5.59 3.48 -5.46
C ILE A 114 -5.61 2.45 -4.31
N GLY A 115 -6.69 2.43 -3.56
CA GLY A 115 -6.97 1.47 -2.51
C GLY A 115 -6.54 1.91 -1.12
N SER A 116 -7.05 1.24 -0.08
CA SER A 116 -6.74 1.53 1.32
C SER A 116 -5.26 1.32 1.63
N VAL A 117 -4.66 0.28 1.06
CA VAL A 117 -3.21 0.10 0.99
C VAL A 117 -2.78 0.61 -0.39
N ALA A 118 -2.40 1.88 -0.45
CA ALA A 118 -2.21 2.62 -1.69
C ALA A 118 -1.17 1.98 -2.62
N ILE A 119 -1.61 1.46 -3.78
CA ILE A 119 -0.75 0.90 -4.82
C ILE A 119 -0.95 1.65 -6.14
N GLN A 120 0.13 1.91 -6.89
CA GLN A 120 0.02 2.54 -8.21
C GLN A 120 -0.68 1.59 -9.20
N LEU A 121 -1.56 2.15 -10.03
CA LEU A 121 -2.37 1.39 -10.98
C LEU A 121 -1.51 0.54 -11.93
N GLY A 122 -0.42 1.12 -12.47
CA GLY A 122 0.51 0.40 -13.33
C GLY A 122 1.21 -0.74 -12.62
N VAL A 123 1.63 -0.54 -11.38
CA VAL A 123 2.25 -1.58 -10.53
C VAL A 123 1.26 -2.71 -10.24
N ALA A 124 0.01 -2.37 -9.94
CA ALA A 124 -1.03 -3.39 -9.75
C ALA A 124 -1.28 -4.21 -11.02
N ALA A 125 -1.32 -3.55 -12.19
CA ALA A 125 -1.45 -4.24 -13.48
C ALA A 125 -0.28 -5.21 -13.73
N GLU A 126 0.97 -4.75 -13.55
CA GLU A 126 2.17 -5.60 -13.67
C GLU A 126 2.11 -6.82 -12.73
N THR A 127 1.74 -6.61 -11.46
CA THR A 127 1.59 -7.68 -10.46
C THR A 127 0.54 -8.72 -10.89
N LEU A 128 -0.49 -8.29 -11.61
CA LEU A 128 -1.53 -9.16 -12.18
C LEU A 128 -1.11 -9.82 -13.53
N GLY A 129 0.10 -9.58 -14.00
CA GLY A 129 0.60 -10.10 -15.27
C GLY A 129 0.07 -9.37 -16.50
N LEU A 130 -0.46 -8.16 -16.33
CA LEU A 130 -0.98 -7.31 -17.40
C LEU A 130 0.08 -6.29 -17.83
N ASP A 131 0.09 -5.92 -19.11
CA ASP A 131 0.90 -4.80 -19.58
C ASP A 131 0.19 -3.47 -19.29
N PRO A 132 0.71 -2.62 -18.36
CA PRO A 132 0.07 -1.35 -18.00
C PRO A 132 -0.11 -0.39 -19.19
N ALA A 133 0.76 -0.47 -20.20
CA ALA A 133 0.67 0.37 -21.38
C ALA A 133 -0.42 -0.08 -22.35
N SER A 134 -0.89 -1.32 -22.25
CA SER A 134 -1.94 -1.88 -23.11
C SER A 134 -3.35 -1.65 -22.59
N LEU A 135 -3.52 -1.31 -21.32
CA LEU A 135 -4.85 -1.08 -20.73
C LEU A 135 -5.49 0.18 -21.35
N ASP A 136 -6.73 0.05 -21.81
CA ASP A 136 -7.55 1.21 -22.17
C ASP A 136 -8.08 1.94 -20.92
N HIS A 137 -8.66 3.10 -21.08
CA HIS A 137 -9.16 3.93 -19.97
C HIS A 137 -10.28 3.25 -19.18
N PHE A 138 -11.09 2.44 -19.82
CA PHE A 138 -12.16 1.69 -19.18
C PHE A 138 -11.59 0.54 -18.34
N GLN A 139 -10.63 -0.20 -18.86
CA GLN A 139 -9.91 -1.25 -18.12
C GLN A 139 -9.15 -0.68 -16.92
N GLN A 140 -8.50 0.47 -17.08
CA GLN A 140 -7.88 1.18 -15.96
C GLN A 140 -8.90 1.56 -14.88
N TYR A 141 -10.09 2.03 -15.30
CA TYR A 141 -11.17 2.37 -14.38
C TYR A 141 -11.70 1.13 -13.65
N GLN A 142 -11.90 0.00 -14.35
CA GLN A 142 -12.32 -1.25 -13.74
C GLN A 142 -11.29 -1.75 -12.72
N LEU A 143 -10.01 -1.75 -13.07
CA LEU A 143 -8.93 -2.12 -12.14
C LEU A 143 -8.91 -1.20 -10.91
N ALA A 144 -9.10 0.10 -11.11
CA ALA A 144 -9.18 1.05 -10.02
C ALA A 144 -10.38 0.76 -9.08
N GLN A 145 -11.55 0.42 -9.62
CA GLN A 145 -12.71 0.01 -8.82
C GLN A 145 -12.42 -1.26 -8.01
N CYS A 146 -11.77 -2.26 -8.60
CA CYS A 146 -11.36 -3.46 -7.89
C CYS A 146 -10.37 -3.15 -6.76
N LEU A 147 -9.41 -2.24 -6.99
CA LEU A 147 -8.45 -1.82 -5.96
C LEU A 147 -9.08 -1.03 -4.80
N LEU A 148 -10.29 -0.50 -4.96
CA LEU A 148 -11.05 0.08 -3.85
C LEU A 148 -11.63 -0.98 -2.90
N GLU A 149 -11.74 -2.23 -3.34
CA GLU A 149 -12.13 -3.36 -2.52
C GLU A 149 -10.96 -3.88 -1.69
N ASN A 150 -11.12 -3.88 -0.37
CA ASN A 150 -10.02 -4.21 0.54
C ASN A 150 -9.45 -5.61 0.31
N SER A 151 -10.30 -6.62 0.04
CA SER A 151 -9.81 -7.99 -0.19
C SER A 151 -8.94 -8.07 -1.44
N PHE A 152 -9.38 -7.50 -2.55
CA PHE A 152 -8.60 -7.45 -3.78
C PHE A 152 -7.32 -6.61 -3.62
N ASN A 153 -7.45 -5.43 -3.01
CA ASN A 153 -6.32 -4.53 -2.77
C ASN A 153 -5.21 -5.19 -1.93
N ILE A 154 -5.57 -5.74 -0.77
CA ILE A 154 -4.61 -6.40 0.13
C ILE A 154 -3.93 -7.58 -0.57
N ARG A 155 -4.69 -8.37 -1.35
CA ARG A 155 -4.15 -9.49 -2.12
C ARG A 155 -3.12 -9.04 -3.15
N VAL A 156 -3.45 -8.05 -3.97
CA VAL A 156 -2.51 -7.50 -4.98
C VAL A 156 -1.26 -6.94 -4.31
N VAL A 157 -1.41 -6.20 -3.22
CA VAL A 157 -0.26 -5.67 -2.45
C VAL A 157 0.62 -6.81 -1.91
N ALA A 158 0.03 -7.89 -1.43
CA ALA A 158 0.81 -9.04 -0.93
C ALA A 158 1.68 -9.67 -2.03
N PHE A 159 1.14 -9.88 -3.23
CA PHE A 159 1.91 -10.39 -4.37
C PHE A 159 2.95 -9.39 -4.85
N HIS A 160 2.63 -8.10 -4.91
CA HIS A 160 3.62 -7.07 -5.23
C HIS A 160 4.80 -7.06 -4.24
N LEU A 161 4.53 -7.20 -2.93
CA LEU A 161 5.60 -7.30 -1.93
C LEU A 161 6.48 -8.53 -2.15
N ARG A 162 5.89 -9.67 -2.55
CA ARG A 162 6.66 -10.86 -2.95
C ARG A 162 7.58 -10.57 -4.13
N ASP A 163 7.06 -9.89 -5.16
CA ASP A 163 7.85 -9.53 -6.34
C ASP A 163 9.04 -8.62 -5.95
N LEU A 164 8.82 -7.66 -5.05
CA LEU A 164 9.88 -6.79 -4.53
C LEU A 164 10.95 -7.56 -3.73
N ILE A 165 10.54 -8.55 -2.93
CA ILE A 165 11.49 -9.42 -2.23
C ILE A 165 12.36 -10.18 -3.23
N LEU A 166 11.73 -10.79 -4.23
CA LEU A 166 12.43 -11.59 -5.24
C LEU A 166 13.29 -10.74 -6.19
N HIS A 167 12.90 -9.47 -6.40
CA HIS A 167 13.71 -8.52 -7.17
C HIS A 167 15.10 -8.31 -6.56
N ASP A 168 15.18 -8.14 -5.25
CA ASP A 168 16.45 -7.91 -4.56
C ASP A 168 17.15 -9.20 -4.12
N ASN A 169 16.40 -10.28 -3.95
CA ASN A 169 16.88 -11.55 -3.41
C ASN A 169 16.33 -12.75 -4.22
N PRO A 170 16.74 -12.94 -5.46
CA PRO A 170 16.24 -14.03 -6.29
C PRO A 170 16.57 -15.40 -5.66
N GLY A 171 15.55 -16.23 -5.53
CA GLY A 171 15.70 -17.60 -5.00
C GLY A 171 15.64 -17.73 -3.47
N ILE A 172 15.42 -16.63 -2.73
CA ILE A 172 15.21 -16.69 -1.28
C ILE A 172 13.85 -17.29 -0.92
N ARG A 173 13.73 -17.84 0.26
CA ARG A 173 12.45 -18.13 0.90
C ARG A 173 11.80 -16.82 1.33
N THR A 174 10.75 -16.42 0.64
CA THR A 174 10.07 -15.13 0.84
C THR A 174 9.25 -15.08 2.14
N ASP A 175 8.91 -16.24 2.73
CA ASP A 175 8.13 -16.37 3.96
C ASP A 175 8.96 -16.19 5.26
N ASN A 176 10.29 -16.22 5.14
CA ASN A 176 11.19 -16.12 6.30
C ASN A 176 12.29 -15.09 6.03
N LEU A 177 12.00 -13.83 6.36
CA LEU A 177 12.88 -12.69 6.13
C LEU A 177 13.51 -12.19 7.45
N THR A 178 14.74 -11.72 7.36
CA THR A 178 15.37 -10.94 8.43
C THR A 178 14.74 -9.54 8.52
N ASP A 179 14.95 -8.85 9.65
CA ASP A 179 14.47 -7.47 9.81
C ASP A 179 15.03 -6.54 8.73
N GLU A 180 16.30 -6.72 8.32
CA GLU A 180 16.92 -5.97 7.22
C GLU A 180 16.20 -6.20 5.89
N GLN A 181 15.85 -7.44 5.57
CA GLN A 181 15.11 -7.78 4.35
C GLN A 181 13.68 -7.23 4.38
N ILE A 182 13.03 -7.21 5.55
CA ILE A 182 11.73 -6.55 5.73
C ILE A 182 11.85 -5.04 5.51
N ILE A 183 12.91 -4.42 6.05
CA ILE A 183 13.19 -2.99 5.83
C ILE A 183 13.42 -2.71 4.35
N LEU A 184 14.21 -3.54 3.66
CA LEU A 184 14.46 -3.39 2.23
C LEU A 184 13.17 -3.48 1.42
N ALA A 185 12.39 -4.56 1.59
CA ALA A 185 11.14 -4.78 0.86
C ALA A 185 10.10 -3.67 1.13
N GLY A 186 9.92 -3.26 2.39
CA GLY A 186 9.04 -2.14 2.75
C GLY A 186 9.50 -0.82 2.14
N SER A 187 10.81 -0.56 2.11
CA SER A 187 11.36 0.66 1.49
C SER A 187 11.19 0.65 -0.02
N ARG A 188 11.27 -0.52 -0.67
CA ARG A 188 10.96 -0.72 -2.09
C ARG A 188 9.51 -0.38 -2.40
N TYR A 189 8.57 -0.81 -1.55
CA TYR A 189 7.15 -0.49 -1.74
C TYR A 189 6.90 1.01 -1.88
N ASN A 190 7.54 1.81 -1.04
CA ASN A 190 7.40 3.27 -1.07
C ASN A 190 8.21 3.95 -2.19
N ARG A 191 9.39 3.43 -2.52
CA ARG A 191 10.37 4.10 -3.40
C ARG A 191 10.54 3.48 -4.78
N GLY A 192 10.00 2.28 -4.99
CA GLY A 192 10.25 1.52 -6.22
C GLY A 192 11.66 0.92 -6.28
N THR A 193 11.99 0.41 -7.47
CA THR A 193 13.21 -0.39 -7.73
C THR A 193 14.38 0.41 -8.30
N GLN A 194 14.23 1.73 -8.53
CA GLN A 194 15.23 2.56 -9.20
C GLN A 194 16.54 2.73 -8.42
N ARG A 195 16.46 2.70 -7.07
CA ARG A 195 17.65 2.82 -6.22
C ARG A 195 18.28 1.45 -5.99
N SER A 196 19.60 1.39 -5.82
CA SER A 196 20.26 0.12 -5.51
C SER A 196 19.84 -0.45 -4.14
N ALA A 197 19.79 -1.78 -4.00
CA ALA A 197 19.55 -2.42 -2.71
C ALA A 197 20.61 -2.02 -1.68
N GLY A 198 21.88 -1.93 -2.12
CA GLY A 198 23.00 -1.52 -1.26
C GLY A 198 22.83 -0.11 -0.67
N ASP A 199 22.26 0.85 -1.43
CA ASP A 199 21.99 2.19 -0.89
C ASP A 199 20.91 2.15 0.21
N ILE A 200 19.86 1.34 0.02
CA ILE A 200 18.80 1.21 1.01
C ILE A 200 19.32 0.52 2.27
N VAL A 201 19.99 -0.61 2.11
CA VAL A 201 20.57 -1.39 3.23
C VAL A 201 21.61 -0.56 3.98
N GLY A 202 22.55 0.07 3.26
CA GLY A 202 23.57 0.94 3.87
C GLY A 202 22.96 2.11 4.66
N SER A 203 21.77 2.58 4.27
CA SER A 203 21.10 3.68 4.95
C SER A 203 20.44 3.30 6.28
N ILE A 204 20.27 2.02 6.58
CA ILE A 204 19.58 1.54 7.81
C ILE A 204 20.27 2.06 9.07
N HIS A 205 21.59 2.03 9.09
CA HIS A 205 22.41 2.39 10.26
C HIS A 205 22.97 3.81 10.20
N GLU A 206 22.58 4.59 9.17
CA GLU A 206 23.04 5.99 9.07
C GLU A 206 22.56 6.84 10.24
N PRO A 207 23.38 7.81 10.71
CA PRO A 207 23.01 8.69 11.81
C PRO A 207 21.74 9.50 11.52
N VAL A 208 21.00 9.84 12.58
CA VAL A 208 19.86 10.75 12.49
C VAL A 208 20.33 12.10 11.94
N GLY A 209 19.58 12.64 10.99
CA GLY A 209 19.89 13.89 10.31
C GLY A 209 20.67 13.72 9.01
N LYS A 210 21.23 12.54 8.72
CA LYS A 210 21.88 12.29 7.42
C LYS A 210 20.84 12.07 6.33
N PRO A 211 20.88 12.79 5.19
CA PRO A 211 19.87 12.68 4.13
C PRO A 211 19.66 11.27 3.60
N SER A 212 20.76 10.48 3.48
CA SER A 212 20.69 9.09 3.02
C SER A 212 19.87 8.18 3.93
N ARG A 213 19.77 8.48 5.24
CA ARG A 213 18.95 7.72 6.19
C ARG A 213 17.46 7.64 5.77
N ALA A 214 16.98 8.62 5.01
CA ALA A 214 15.61 8.61 4.48
C ALA A 214 15.35 7.43 3.53
N TYR A 215 16.38 6.80 2.94
CA TYR A 215 16.17 5.73 1.96
C TYR A 215 15.50 4.49 2.57
N SER A 216 15.80 4.15 3.82
CA SER A 216 15.21 3.03 4.56
C SER A 216 14.12 3.44 5.56
N GLU A 217 13.73 4.71 5.61
CA GLU A 217 12.82 5.22 6.64
C GLU A 217 11.50 4.48 6.68
N TYR A 218 10.89 4.23 5.52
CA TYR A 218 9.61 3.54 5.45
C TYR A 218 9.69 2.12 6.04
N GLY A 219 10.66 1.32 5.62
CA GLY A 219 10.85 -0.04 6.12
C GLY A 219 11.25 -0.07 7.60
N ARG A 220 12.10 0.87 8.06
CA ARG A 220 12.46 0.98 9.49
C ARG A 220 11.25 1.25 10.37
N ARG A 221 10.29 2.08 9.92
CA ARG A 221 9.04 2.34 10.65
C ARG A 221 8.19 1.07 10.83
N ILE A 222 8.26 0.11 9.90
CA ILE A 222 7.60 -1.20 10.06
C ILE A 222 8.23 -1.95 11.24
N ILE A 223 9.56 -2.00 11.31
CA ILE A 223 10.28 -2.69 12.40
C ILE A 223 10.10 -1.98 13.74
N GLU A 224 10.10 -0.65 13.77
CA GLU A 224 9.83 0.15 14.97
C GLU A 224 8.44 -0.16 15.59
N LYS A 225 7.47 -0.54 14.75
CA LYS A 225 6.09 -0.89 15.18
C LYS A 225 5.85 -2.41 15.24
N LYS A 226 6.88 -3.23 15.06
CA LYS A 226 6.79 -4.68 14.97
C LYS A 226 6.00 -5.29 16.12
N SER A 227 6.31 -4.94 17.37
CA SER A 227 5.64 -5.49 18.54
C SER A 227 4.15 -5.18 18.59
N ALA A 228 3.77 -3.94 18.29
CA ALA A 228 2.37 -3.51 18.26
C ALA A 228 1.59 -4.19 17.11
N ILE A 229 2.20 -4.30 15.92
CA ILE A 229 1.58 -4.96 14.77
C ILE A 229 1.37 -6.45 15.06
N LEU A 230 2.37 -7.15 15.60
CA LEU A 230 2.27 -8.57 15.92
C LEU A 230 1.22 -8.83 17.02
N ALA A 231 1.16 -8.00 18.05
CA ALA A 231 0.12 -8.11 19.09
C ALA A 231 -1.29 -8.02 18.48
N ILE A 232 -1.53 -7.08 17.57
CA ILE A 232 -2.80 -6.96 16.84
C ILE A 232 -3.10 -8.22 16.01
N LEU A 233 -2.10 -8.72 15.28
CA LEU A 233 -2.27 -9.91 14.46
C LEU A 233 -2.56 -11.17 15.30
N GLU A 234 -1.97 -11.30 16.47
CA GLU A 234 -2.20 -12.40 17.40
C GLU A 234 -3.56 -12.30 18.12
N GLY A 235 -4.16 -11.11 18.17
CA GLY A 235 -5.45 -10.87 18.83
C GLY A 235 -5.33 -10.54 20.30
N ASN A 236 -4.18 -10.07 20.72
CA ASN A 236 -3.85 -9.62 22.08
C ASN A 236 -4.12 -8.11 22.23
#